data_a187e6682a129702b2974d669a090542
#
_entry.id   a187e6682a129702b2974d669a090542
#
_cell.length_a   1.000
_cell.length_b   1.000
_cell.length_c   1.000
_cell.angle_alpha   90.00
_cell.angle_beta   90.00
_cell.angle_gamma   90.00
#
_symmetry.space_group_name_H-M   'P 1'
#
loop_
_entity.id
_entity.type
_entity.pdbx_description
1 polymer ?
#
loop_
_entity_poly.entity_id
_entity_poly.type
_entity_poly.pdbx_seq_one_letter_code
_entity_poly.pdbx_strand_id
1 'polypeptide(L)'
;MKKRKNYYHPYEGRRKRRWLLALLAAALACVLAYAVLLGAVLLGAHDQVRGTPGAMIVLGCQVREDGPSVLLQDRLDKALGYWQDHEEILIVVSGGQGPDEHISEAQCMYDYLTARGVPGESIRLEDRSHNTDQNLRYSVQLLAEEGYDPGGGVAVVSNGFHLARVRMLWPRAAGGESELSTLAAPSSH
;
A
#
# COMPACT_ATOMS: atom_id res chain seq x y z
N MET A 1 47.11 37.43 -50.03
CA MET A 1 46.58 36.34 -49.17
C MET A 1 46.47 36.85 -47.74
N LYS A 2 45.24 37.15 -47.22
CA LYS A 2 45.03 37.60 -45.82
C LYS A 2 44.86 36.33 -44.97
N LYS A 3 45.78 36.07 -44.02
CA LYS A 3 45.67 35.04 -43.01
C LYS A 3 44.52 35.39 -42.03
N ARG A 4 43.43 34.58 -42.01
CA ARG A 4 42.40 34.66 -40.97
C ARG A 4 43.03 34.28 -39.63
N LYS A 5 43.11 35.21 -38.68
CA LYS A 5 43.43 34.90 -37.28
C LYS A 5 42.22 34.24 -36.63
N ASN A 6 42.35 32.92 -36.33
CA ASN A 6 41.38 32.22 -35.46
C ASN A 6 41.50 32.81 -34.04
N TYR A 7 40.53 33.61 -33.64
CA TYR A 7 40.40 34.03 -32.23
C TYR A 7 39.82 32.89 -31.45
N TYR A 8 40.67 32.22 -30.64
CA TYR A 8 40.26 31.24 -29.67
C TYR A 8 39.56 31.97 -28.52
N HIS A 9 38.22 31.76 -28.34
CA HIS A 9 37.46 32.35 -27.24
C HIS A 9 37.45 31.36 -26.04
N PRO A 10 38.32 31.52 -25.04
CA PRO A 10 38.44 30.58 -23.90
C PRO A 10 37.21 30.57 -22.98
N TYR A 11 36.27 31.51 -23.12
CA TYR A 11 35.07 31.62 -22.31
C TYR A 11 33.97 30.66 -22.72
N GLU A 12 33.86 30.23 -23.97
CA GLU A 12 32.83 29.28 -24.41
C GLU A 12 33.04 27.87 -23.84
N GLY A 13 34.29 27.45 -23.71
CA GLY A 13 34.63 26.16 -23.12
C GLY A 13 34.28 26.06 -21.64
N ARG A 14 34.49 27.16 -20.88
CA ARG A 14 34.14 27.19 -19.44
C ARG A 14 32.62 27.18 -19.22
N ARG A 15 31.86 27.88 -20.07
CA ARG A 15 30.39 27.89 -20.00
C ARG A 15 29.80 26.53 -20.31
N LYS A 16 30.25 25.89 -21.38
CA LYS A 16 29.81 24.52 -21.76
C LYS A 16 30.13 23.50 -20.66
N ARG A 17 31.32 23.57 -20.06
CA ARG A 17 31.72 22.69 -18.95
C ARG A 17 30.84 22.91 -17.70
N ARG A 18 30.48 24.15 -17.38
CA ARG A 18 29.56 24.46 -16.23
C ARG A 18 28.18 23.88 -16.46
N TRP A 19 27.62 24.03 -17.68
CA TRP A 19 26.34 23.41 -18.04
C TRP A 19 26.41 21.89 -18.01
N LEU A 20 27.48 21.27 -18.50
CA LEU A 20 27.67 19.83 -18.43
C LEU A 20 27.72 19.33 -16.97
N LEU A 21 28.45 20.04 -16.10
CA LEU A 21 28.51 19.71 -14.68
C LEU A 21 27.14 19.87 -13.99
N ALA A 22 26.38 20.91 -14.35
CA ALA A 22 25.03 21.12 -13.82
C ALA A 22 24.07 19.99 -14.27
N LEU A 23 24.13 19.56 -15.53
CA LEU A 23 23.34 18.44 -16.04
C LEU A 23 23.74 17.11 -15.36
N LEU A 24 25.03 16.86 -15.16
CA LEU A 24 25.48 15.67 -14.44
C LEU A 24 25.03 15.67 -12.97
N ALA A 25 25.10 16.84 -12.32
CA ALA A 25 24.60 16.97 -10.95
C ALA A 25 23.08 16.76 -10.86
N ALA A 26 22.31 17.29 -11.81
CA ALA A 26 20.87 17.07 -11.89
C ALA A 26 20.54 15.59 -12.15
N ALA A 27 21.25 14.92 -13.06
CA ALA A 27 21.07 13.50 -13.34
C ALA A 27 21.40 12.66 -12.09
N LEU A 28 22.50 12.96 -11.38
CA LEU A 28 22.85 12.28 -10.14
C LEU A 28 21.79 12.49 -9.06
N ALA A 29 21.26 13.70 -8.91
CA ALA A 29 20.18 13.99 -7.97
C ALA A 29 18.90 13.18 -8.29
N CYS A 30 18.53 13.04 -9.57
CA CYS A 30 17.42 12.20 -9.99
C CYS A 30 17.65 10.70 -9.66
N VAL A 31 18.85 10.20 -9.91
CA VAL A 31 19.21 8.81 -9.58
C VAL A 31 19.14 8.56 -8.07
N LEU A 32 19.66 9.49 -7.26
CA LEU A 32 19.59 9.38 -5.80
C LEU A 32 18.15 9.44 -5.29
N ALA A 33 17.33 10.35 -5.82
CA ALA A 33 15.91 10.43 -5.48
C ALA A 33 15.18 9.13 -5.83
N TYR A 34 15.44 8.58 -7.02
CA TYR A 34 14.88 7.28 -7.43
C TYR A 34 15.32 6.14 -6.50
N ALA A 35 16.62 6.09 -6.15
CA ALA A 35 17.14 5.08 -5.23
C ALA A 35 16.51 5.16 -3.83
N VAL A 36 16.27 6.38 -3.33
CA VAL A 36 15.57 6.60 -2.04
C VAL A 36 14.12 6.14 -2.12
N LEU A 37 13.40 6.47 -3.20
CA LEU A 37 12.03 6.02 -3.40
C LEU A 37 11.95 4.49 -3.52
N LEU A 38 12.84 3.89 -4.29
CA LEU A 38 12.91 2.44 -4.44
C LEU A 38 13.22 1.76 -3.09
N GLY A 39 14.19 2.30 -2.35
CA GLY A 39 14.51 1.83 -1.00
C GLY A 39 13.32 1.90 -0.05
N ALA A 40 12.55 3.00 -0.08
CA ALA A 40 11.35 3.15 0.74
C ALA A 40 10.25 2.12 0.40
N VAL A 41 10.09 1.81 -0.89
CA VAL A 41 9.14 0.77 -1.35
C VAL A 41 9.62 -0.61 -0.90
N LEU A 42 10.90 -0.94 -1.11
CA LEU A 42 11.46 -2.25 -0.75
C LEU A 42 11.47 -2.49 0.76
N LEU A 43 11.84 -1.48 1.56
CA LEU A 43 11.76 -1.56 3.03
C LEU A 43 10.31 -1.66 3.52
N GLY A 44 9.37 -1.08 2.77
CA GLY A 44 7.94 -1.18 3.02
C GLY A 44 7.33 -2.53 2.65
N ALA A 45 8.04 -3.37 1.91
CA ALA A 45 7.53 -4.66 1.42
C ALA A 45 7.58 -5.79 2.46
N HIS A 46 7.92 -5.49 3.72
CA HIS A 46 7.99 -6.47 4.80
C HIS A 46 6.95 -6.17 5.88
N ASP A 47 6.63 -7.21 6.65
CA ASP A 47 5.77 -7.08 7.82
C ASP A 47 6.39 -6.08 8.82
N GLN A 48 5.55 -5.19 9.33
CA GLN A 48 5.90 -4.27 10.41
C GLN A 48 4.78 -4.34 11.44
N VAL A 49 4.87 -5.31 12.35
CA VAL A 49 3.91 -5.47 13.44
C VAL A 49 4.38 -4.64 14.63
N ARG A 50 3.48 -3.82 15.15
CA ARG A 50 3.68 -3.02 16.36
C ARG A 50 2.61 -3.42 17.38
N GLY A 51 3.04 -3.69 18.58
CA GLY A 51 2.12 -4.15 19.63
C GLY A 51 1.35 -5.41 19.24
N THR A 52 0.15 -5.54 19.77
CA THR A 52 -0.82 -6.60 19.45
C THR A 52 -2.09 -5.95 18.91
N PRO A 53 -2.21 -5.78 17.58
CA PRO A 53 -3.41 -5.17 17.00
C PRO A 53 -4.66 -6.01 17.34
N GLY A 54 -5.71 -5.36 17.84
CA GLY A 54 -6.99 -6.01 18.11
C GLY A 54 -7.94 -5.99 16.91
N ALA A 55 -7.57 -5.29 15.83
CA ALA A 55 -8.32 -5.30 14.57
C ALA A 55 -7.39 -5.45 13.37
N MET A 56 -7.94 -6.04 12.30
CA MET A 56 -7.24 -6.24 11.02
C MET A 56 -8.11 -5.74 9.88
N ILE A 57 -7.53 -4.95 8.97
CA ILE A 57 -8.16 -4.50 7.72
C ILE A 57 -7.49 -5.24 6.56
N VAL A 58 -8.27 -5.98 5.76
CA VAL A 58 -7.80 -6.62 4.54
C VAL A 58 -8.24 -5.79 3.36
N LEU A 59 -7.29 -5.24 2.61
CA LEU A 59 -7.59 -4.39 1.46
C LEU A 59 -7.88 -5.24 0.22
N GLY A 60 -8.96 -4.93 -0.46
CA GLY A 60 -9.34 -5.53 -1.73
C GLY A 60 -8.39 -5.17 -2.88
N CYS A 61 -8.49 -5.88 -3.98
CA CYS A 61 -7.68 -5.67 -5.18
C CYS A 61 -8.49 -5.87 -6.46
N GLN A 62 -8.96 -7.07 -6.72
CA GLN A 62 -9.76 -7.41 -7.89
C GLN A 62 -10.44 -8.77 -7.69
N VAL A 63 -11.69 -8.87 -8.15
CA VAL A 63 -12.44 -10.12 -8.26
C VAL A 63 -12.51 -10.54 -9.73
N ARG A 64 -12.34 -11.82 -10.00
CA ARG A 64 -12.50 -12.45 -11.30
C ARG A 64 -13.79 -13.29 -11.33
N GLU A 65 -14.17 -13.79 -12.51
CA GLU A 65 -15.36 -14.64 -12.66
C GLU A 65 -15.29 -15.91 -11.79
N ASP A 66 -14.10 -16.43 -11.58
CA ASP A 66 -13.83 -17.67 -10.85
C ASP A 66 -13.38 -17.45 -9.38
N GLY A 67 -13.38 -16.19 -8.90
CA GLY A 67 -13.04 -15.86 -7.51
C GLY A 67 -12.03 -14.73 -7.36
N PRO A 68 -11.27 -14.68 -6.25
CA PRO A 68 -10.30 -13.64 -6.04
C PRO A 68 -9.15 -13.71 -7.07
N SER A 69 -8.65 -12.56 -7.52
CA SER A 69 -7.40 -12.51 -8.28
C SER A 69 -6.23 -13.08 -7.47
N VAL A 70 -5.15 -13.47 -8.13
CA VAL A 70 -3.95 -14.01 -7.44
C VAL A 70 -3.45 -13.06 -6.35
N LEU A 71 -3.40 -11.74 -6.64
CA LEU A 71 -2.98 -10.75 -5.65
C LEU A 71 -3.97 -10.64 -4.47
N LEU A 72 -5.26 -10.76 -4.73
CA LEU A 72 -6.26 -10.75 -3.67
C LEU A 72 -6.17 -12.03 -2.82
N GLN A 73 -5.95 -13.17 -3.46
CA GLN A 73 -5.75 -14.44 -2.77
C GLN A 73 -4.51 -14.39 -1.87
N ASP A 74 -3.38 -13.86 -2.34
CA ASP A 74 -2.17 -13.69 -1.52
C ASP A 74 -2.46 -12.87 -0.24
N ARG A 75 -3.29 -11.81 -0.34
CA ARG A 75 -3.73 -11.03 0.83
C ARG A 75 -4.59 -11.84 1.78
N LEU A 76 -5.53 -12.59 1.24
CA LEU A 76 -6.44 -13.43 2.02
C LEU A 76 -5.70 -14.55 2.74
N ASP A 77 -4.75 -15.21 2.08
CA ASP A 77 -3.91 -16.24 2.69
C ASP A 77 -3.02 -15.65 3.80
N LYS A 78 -2.49 -14.44 3.59
CA LYS A 78 -1.74 -13.72 4.63
C LYS A 78 -2.63 -13.35 5.83
N ALA A 79 -3.84 -12.88 5.58
CA ALA A 79 -4.81 -12.55 6.62
C ALA A 79 -5.24 -13.79 7.40
N LEU A 80 -5.51 -14.91 6.70
CA LEU A 80 -5.87 -16.19 7.30
C LEU A 80 -4.76 -16.71 8.21
N GLY A 81 -3.50 -16.70 7.74
CA GLY A 81 -2.36 -17.12 8.55
C GLY A 81 -2.18 -16.26 9.81
N TYR A 82 -2.38 -14.94 9.70
CA TYR A 82 -2.31 -14.05 10.85
C TYR A 82 -3.46 -14.31 11.83
N TRP A 83 -4.69 -14.52 11.33
CA TRP A 83 -5.87 -14.82 12.13
C TRP A 83 -5.72 -16.14 12.92
N GLN A 84 -5.11 -17.17 12.36
CA GLN A 84 -4.89 -18.45 13.05
C GLN A 84 -4.07 -18.31 14.34
N ASP A 85 -3.19 -17.32 14.41
CA ASP A 85 -2.42 -17.00 15.61
C ASP A 85 -3.13 -15.97 16.53
N HIS A 86 -4.26 -15.36 16.06
CA HIS A 86 -4.96 -14.25 16.71
C HIS A 86 -6.48 -14.36 16.48
N GLU A 87 -7.09 -15.46 16.90
CA GLU A 87 -8.49 -15.81 16.56
C GLU A 87 -9.54 -14.79 17.07
N GLU A 88 -9.19 -13.99 18.08
CA GLU A 88 -10.11 -12.97 18.63
C GLU A 88 -10.07 -11.63 17.87
N ILE A 89 -9.22 -11.50 16.83
CA ILE A 89 -9.08 -10.25 16.11
C ILE A 89 -10.32 -9.93 15.28
N LEU A 90 -10.80 -8.68 15.38
CA LEU A 90 -11.88 -8.19 14.52
C LEU A 90 -11.34 -7.90 13.11
N ILE A 91 -11.96 -8.49 12.09
CA ILE A 91 -11.52 -8.37 10.70
C ILE A 91 -12.47 -7.45 9.94
N VAL A 92 -11.94 -6.45 9.24
CA VAL A 92 -12.67 -5.69 8.24
C VAL A 92 -12.13 -6.07 6.86
N VAL A 93 -12.98 -6.58 5.97
CA VAL A 93 -12.66 -6.78 4.56
C VAL A 93 -13.19 -5.58 3.78
N SER A 94 -12.30 -4.86 3.08
CA SER A 94 -12.64 -3.56 2.48
C SER A 94 -12.33 -3.51 1.00
N GLY A 95 -13.36 -3.27 0.21
CA GLY A 95 -13.30 -3.10 -1.24
C GLY A 95 -14.69 -3.14 -1.87
N GLY A 96 -15.04 -2.10 -2.61
CA GLY A 96 -16.28 -2.01 -3.36
C GLY A 96 -16.33 -2.95 -4.56
N GLN A 97 -17.35 -2.81 -5.36
CA GLN A 97 -17.51 -3.55 -6.60
C GLN A 97 -16.94 -2.77 -7.77
N GLY A 98 -15.98 -3.33 -8.48
CA GLY A 98 -15.45 -2.80 -9.71
C GLY A 98 -16.44 -2.93 -10.88
N PRO A 99 -16.26 -2.16 -11.96
CA PRO A 99 -17.20 -2.14 -13.09
C PRO A 99 -17.31 -3.48 -13.82
N ASP A 100 -16.29 -4.29 -13.78
CA ASP A 100 -16.21 -5.61 -14.44
C ASP A 100 -16.35 -6.78 -13.45
N GLU A 101 -16.78 -6.48 -12.21
CA GLU A 101 -16.92 -7.47 -11.15
C GLU A 101 -18.39 -7.81 -10.90
N HIS A 102 -18.70 -9.07 -10.65
CA HIS A 102 -20.07 -9.55 -10.39
C HIS A 102 -20.50 -9.39 -8.92
N ILE A 103 -19.54 -9.30 -7.99
CA ILE A 103 -19.72 -9.04 -6.56
C ILE A 103 -18.70 -8.01 -6.10
N SER A 104 -18.89 -7.44 -4.91
CA SER A 104 -17.88 -6.57 -4.30
C SER A 104 -16.63 -7.36 -3.89
N GLU A 105 -15.48 -6.70 -3.87
CA GLU A 105 -14.25 -7.29 -3.35
C GLU A 105 -14.42 -7.72 -1.89
N ALA A 106 -15.13 -6.93 -1.08
CA ALA A 106 -15.44 -7.27 0.31
C ALA A 106 -16.25 -8.55 0.44
N GLN A 107 -17.27 -8.75 -0.41
CA GLN A 107 -18.06 -10.00 -0.40
C GLN A 107 -17.21 -11.21 -0.79
N CYS A 108 -16.40 -11.09 -1.85
CA CYS A 108 -15.48 -12.13 -2.26
C CYS A 108 -14.49 -12.52 -1.14
N MET A 109 -13.97 -11.54 -0.41
CA MET A 109 -13.06 -11.77 0.72
C MET A 109 -13.76 -12.44 1.89
N TYR A 110 -14.98 -12.03 2.21
CA TYR A 110 -15.81 -12.65 3.24
C TYR A 110 -16.06 -14.13 2.94
N ASP A 111 -16.50 -14.43 1.73
CA ASP A 111 -16.79 -15.81 1.30
C ASP A 111 -15.53 -16.70 1.35
N TYR A 112 -14.39 -16.13 0.95
CA TYR A 112 -13.11 -16.83 0.98
C TYR A 112 -12.66 -17.19 2.39
N LEU A 113 -12.74 -16.25 3.34
CA LEU A 113 -12.30 -16.43 4.72
C LEU A 113 -13.25 -17.36 5.49
N THR A 114 -14.57 -17.18 5.33
CA THR A 114 -15.56 -18.03 6.01
C THR A 114 -15.51 -19.48 5.52
N ALA A 115 -15.29 -19.70 4.23
CA ALA A 115 -15.09 -21.04 3.67
C ALA A 115 -13.84 -21.75 4.23
N ARG A 116 -12.92 -20.99 4.88
CA ARG A 116 -11.70 -21.51 5.51
C ARG A 116 -11.73 -21.48 7.04
N GLY A 117 -12.91 -21.30 7.60
CA GLY A 117 -13.15 -21.47 9.03
C GLY A 117 -13.10 -20.20 9.87
N VAL A 118 -12.90 -19.01 9.27
CA VAL A 118 -13.02 -17.74 10.01
C VAL A 118 -14.50 -17.51 10.36
N PRO A 119 -14.88 -17.32 11.63
CA PRO A 119 -16.27 -17.07 12.00
C PRO A 119 -16.80 -15.79 11.33
N GLY A 120 -17.99 -15.88 10.72
CA GLY A 120 -18.58 -14.72 10.03
C GLY A 120 -18.85 -13.52 10.96
N GLU A 121 -19.11 -13.79 12.24
CA GLU A 121 -19.27 -12.76 13.27
C GLU A 121 -17.98 -12.02 13.61
N SER A 122 -16.81 -12.55 13.24
CA SER A 122 -15.52 -11.86 13.38
C SER A 122 -15.20 -10.97 12.20
N ILE A 123 -16.02 -10.99 11.12
CA ILE A 123 -15.75 -10.26 9.89
C ILE A 123 -16.80 -9.17 9.67
N ARG A 124 -16.35 -7.98 9.28
CA ARG A 124 -17.18 -6.85 8.83
C ARG A 124 -16.87 -6.52 7.39
N LEU A 125 -17.92 -6.26 6.61
CA LEU A 125 -17.80 -5.93 5.19
C LEU A 125 -17.87 -4.41 5.01
N GLU A 126 -16.87 -3.86 4.37
CA GLU A 126 -16.85 -2.48 3.85
C GLU A 126 -16.82 -2.58 2.31
N ASP A 127 -17.96 -2.40 1.65
CA ASP A 127 -18.16 -2.62 0.22
C ASP A 127 -18.46 -1.34 -0.59
N ARG A 128 -18.28 -0.14 0.02
CA ARG A 128 -18.60 1.15 -0.58
C ARG A 128 -17.38 1.90 -1.14
N SER A 129 -16.19 1.46 -0.79
CA SER A 129 -14.95 2.11 -1.17
C SER A 129 -14.58 1.86 -2.64
N HIS A 130 -13.99 2.88 -3.29
CA HIS A 130 -13.51 2.83 -4.67
C HIS A 130 -12.01 3.16 -4.80
N ASN A 131 -11.33 3.41 -3.70
CA ASN A 131 -9.90 3.72 -3.68
C ASN A 131 -9.31 3.50 -2.28
N THR A 132 -7.97 3.46 -2.20
CA THR A 132 -7.26 3.18 -0.94
C THR A 132 -7.58 4.14 0.21
N ASP A 133 -7.78 5.43 -0.06
CA ASP A 133 -8.15 6.41 0.97
C ASP A 133 -9.52 6.10 1.56
N GLN A 134 -10.48 5.76 0.71
CA GLN A 134 -11.82 5.36 1.14
C GLN A 134 -11.80 4.02 1.89
N ASN A 135 -11.04 3.02 1.36
CA ASN A 135 -10.89 1.74 2.05
C ASN A 135 -10.47 1.96 3.51
N LEU A 136 -9.42 2.73 3.74
CA LEU A 136 -8.90 2.96 5.09
C LEU A 136 -9.88 3.76 5.94
N ARG A 137 -10.44 4.88 5.44
CA ARG A 137 -11.35 5.73 6.22
C ARG A 137 -12.64 5.02 6.57
N TYR A 138 -13.26 4.31 5.61
CA TYR A 138 -14.52 3.62 5.85
C TYR A 138 -14.32 2.40 6.77
N SER A 139 -13.19 1.69 6.64
CA SER A 139 -12.84 0.62 7.57
C SER A 139 -12.64 1.11 9.00
N VAL A 140 -11.92 2.23 9.18
CA VAL A 140 -11.72 2.83 10.51
C VAL A 140 -13.05 3.31 11.09
N GLN A 141 -13.93 3.91 10.28
CA GLN A 141 -15.26 4.30 10.71
C GLN A 141 -16.08 3.07 11.12
N LEU A 142 -16.06 2.01 10.33
CA LEU A 142 -16.78 0.76 10.66
C LEU A 142 -16.26 0.12 11.94
N LEU A 143 -14.94 0.12 12.18
CA LEU A 143 -14.36 -0.33 13.45
C LEU A 143 -14.88 0.49 14.63
N ALA A 144 -14.97 1.81 14.50
CA ALA A 144 -15.50 2.68 15.55
C ALA A 144 -17.01 2.45 15.79
N GLU A 145 -17.81 2.18 14.75
CA GLU A 145 -19.22 1.81 14.85
C GLU A 145 -19.42 0.47 15.59
N GLU A 146 -18.46 -0.46 15.46
CA GLU A 146 -18.41 -1.72 16.21
C GLU A 146 -17.86 -1.55 17.65
N GLY A 147 -17.56 -0.34 18.06
CA GLY A 147 -17.02 -0.04 19.39
C GLY A 147 -15.53 -0.31 19.56
N TYR A 148 -14.80 -0.59 18.48
CA TYR A 148 -13.35 -0.75 18.51
C TYR A 148 -12.65 0.61 18.43
N ASP A 149 -11.79 0.89 19.41
CA ASP A 149 -10.94 2.08 19.36
C ASP A 149 -9.67 1.80 18.53
N PRO A 150 -9.48 2.49 17.38
CA PRO A 150 -8.27 2.31 16.58
C PRO A 150 -6.95 2.62 17.32
N GLY A 151 -7.00 3.33 18.44
CA GLY A 151 -5.87 3.52 19.36
C GLY A 151 -5.33 2.21 19.96
N GLY A 152 -6.13 1.14 19.97
CA GLY A 152 -5.73 -0.22 20.32
C GLY A 152 -4.85 -0.94 19.28
N GLY A 153 -4.46 -0.25 18.21
CA GLY A 153 -3.64 -0.80 17.13
C GLY A 153 -4.44 -1.53 16.04
N VAL A 154 -4.12 -1.25 14.79
CA VAL A 154 -4.76 -1.88 13.62
C VAL A 154 -3.71 -2.47 12.70
N ALA A 155 -3.90 -3.73 12.29
CA ALA A 155 -3.10 -4.37 11.25
C ALA A 155 -3.76 -4.15 9.88
N VAL A 156 -2.99 -3.71 8.87
CA VAL A 156 -3.48 -3.61 7.50
C VAL A 156 -2.75 -4.61 6.62
N VAL A 157 -3.51 -5.49 5.97
CA VAL A 157 -3.00 -6.50 5.04
C VAL A 157 -3.10 -5.99 3.61
N SER A 158 -1.98 -5.99 2.90
CA SER A 158 -1.91 -5.70 1.46
C SER A 158 -0.61 -6.23 0.87
N ASN A 159 -0.48 -6.22 -0.48
CA ASN A 159 0.80 -6.59 -1.08
C ASN A 159 1.90 -5.58 -0.71
N GLY A 160 3.13 -6.05 -0.55
CA GLY A 160 4.23 -5.26 -0.04
C GLY A 160 4.44 -3.92 -0.76
N PHE A 161 4.35 -3.91 -2.11
CA PHE A 161 4.47 -2.69 -2.92
C PHE A 161 3.39 -1.63 -2.63
N HIS A 162 2.24 -2.03 -2.10
CA HIS A 162 1.11 -1.14 -1.79
C HIS A 162 1.17 -0.56 -0.38
N LEU A 163 1.91 -1.18 0.54
CA LEU A 163 1.96 -0.78 1.95
C LEU A 163 2.58 0.61 2.19
N ALA A 164 3.49 1.05 1.31
CA ALA A 164 4.00 2.42 1.37
C ALA A 164 2.86 3.46 1.22
N ARG A 165 1.90 3.20 0.32
CA ARG A 165 0.70 4.04 0.14
C ARG A 165 -0.23 3.98 1.36
N VAL A 166 -0.41 2.80 1.95
CA VAL A 166 -1.18 2.62 3.18
C VAL A 166 -0.61 3.50 4.30
N ARG A 167 0.70 3.42 4.56
CA ARG A 167 1.36 4.22 5.60
C ARG A 167 1.24 5.73 5.37
N MET A 168 1.25 6.16 4.12
CA MET A 168 1.09 7.58 3.76
C MET A 168 -0.33 8.09 4.04
N LEU A 169 -1.35 7.25 3.82
CA LEU A 169 -2.75 7.63 3.96
C LEU A 169 -3.28 7.40 5.38
N TRP A 170 -2.69 6.49 6.14
CA TRP A 170 -3.15 6.09 7.47
C TRP A 170 -3.37 7.25 8.46
N PRO A 171 -2.47 8.24 8.61
CA PRO A 171 -2.68 9.34 9.56
C PRO A 171 -3.94 10.18 9.27
N ARG A 172 -4.37 10.23 8.00
CA ARG A 172 -5.62 10.91 7.61
C ARG A 172 -6.86 10.05 7.88
N ALA A 173 -6.73 8.74 7.77
CA ALA A 173 -7.83 7.82 7.98
C ALA A 173 -8.13 7.60 9.46
N ALA A 174 -7.10 7.47 10.28
CA ALA A 174 -7.20 7.04 11.67
C ALA A 174 -6.96 8.15 12.72
N GLY A 175 -6.77 9.41 12.29
CA GLY A 175 -6.68 10.55 13.22
C GLY A 175 -5.34 10.69 13.95
N GLY A 176 -4.23 10.18 13.41
CA GLY A 176 -2.86 10.52 13.83
C GLY A 176 -2.31 9.81 15.06
N GLU A 177 -3.12 9.29 15.97
CA GLU A 177 -2.68 8.64 17.21
C GLU A 177 -2.77 7.11 17.20
N SER A 178 -3.38 6.52 16.17
CA SER A 178 -3.55 5.06 16.10
C SER A 178 -2.31 4.35 15.57
N GLU A 179 -1.92 3.27 16.26
CA GLU A 179 -0.76 2.47 15.92
C GLU A 179 -1.06 1.58 14.70
N LEU A 180 -0.32 1.79 13.61
CA LEU A 180 -0.43 1.01 12.39
C LEU A 180 0.57 -0.14 12.38
N SER A 181 0.06 -1.36 12.30
CA SER A 181 0.80 -2.55 11.86
C SER A 181 0.53 -2.83 10.39
N THR A 182 1.52 -3.33 9.66
CA THR A 182 1.35 -3.70 8.26
C THR A 182 1.79 -5.13 8.03
N LEU A 183 0.96 -5.91 7.35
CA LEU A 183 1.19 -7.30 6.97
C LEU A 183 1.34 -7.37 5.45
N ALA A 184 2.54 -7.73 5.01
CA ALA A 184 2.91 -7.76 3.61
C ALA A 184 2.54 -9.12 3.01
N ALA A 185 1.50 -9.16 2.21
CA ALA A 185 1.22 -10.31 1.37
C ALA A 185 2.27 -10.41 0.24
N PRO A 186 2.68 -11.61 -0.16
CA PRO A 186 3.53 -11.79 -1.32
C PRO A 186 2.86 -11.25 -2.59
N SER A 187 3.60 -11.24 -3.69
CA SER A 187 3.06 -10.96 -5.02
C SER A 187 3.43 -12.16 -5.87
N SER A 188 2.62 -13.22 -5.76
CA SER A 188 2.82 -14.48 -6.50
C SER A 188 2.41 -14.27 -7.95
N HIS A 189 3.34 -14.40 -8.89
CA HIS A 189 3.13 -14.23 -10.34
C HIS A 189 3.66 -15.43 -11.09
#